data_4d30787c1b85f4511e86d0644c40af2e
#
_entry.id   4d30787c1b85f4511e86d0644c40af2e
#
_cell.length_a   1.000
_cell.length_b   1.000
_cell.length_c   1.000
_cell.angle_alpha   90.00
_cell.angle_beta   90.00
_cell.angle_gamma   90.00
#
_symmetry.space_group_name_H-M   'P 1'
#
loop_
_entity.id
_entity.type
_entity.pdbx_description
1 polymer ?
#
loop_
_entity_poly.entity_id
_entity_poly.type
_entity_poly.pdbx_seq_one_letter_code
_entity_poly.pdbx_strand_id
1 'polypeptide(L)'
;MFLLTNSSSDLSKAEPTLTHMCIRMLHKEKMVNHVVSQNCDGLHMRSGLPRNALSELHGNMFIEVCTSCSPVRECIRLFDVTERTSLHRHGTGRRCSQCSGELRDTIVHFGERGTLEQPLNWRGAADAAERADVILCLGSSLKVLKKYACLWCMNRPASKRPKLYIVNLQWTPKDDLATVKINGKCDDVMSLLMEELDFQMPVYNRADDPIFTLATPLRPEEVDSHTREVIAPPDGEHEFSADPGGQVEDTALQGGWFGRGYNKGRKKKKKAT
;
A
#
# COMPACT_ATOMS: atom_id res chain seq x y z
N MET A 1 19.43 19.79 -12.79
CA MET A 1 19.04 20.75 -11.72
C MET A 1 17.52 20.73 -11.67
N PHE A 2 16.95 19.80 -10.90
CA PHE A 2 15.48 19.69 -10.78
C PHE A 2 15.06 20.48 -9.56
N LEU A 3 14.29 21.51 -9.80
CA LEU A 3 13.62 22.30 -8.77
C LEU A 3 12.65 21.38 -8.02
N LEU A 4 12.92 21.18 -6.73
CA LEU A 4 12.00 20.55 -5.80
C LEU A 4 10.84 21.53 -5.56
N THR A 5 9.75 21.39 -6.27
CA THR A 5 8.49 21.95 -5.82
C THR A 5 8.04 21.11 -4.62
N ASN A 6 7.99 21.74 -3.45
CA ASN A 6 7.45 21.19 -2.20
C ASN A 6 5.90 21.13 -2.25
N SER A 7 5.32 20.43 -3.19
CA SER A 7 3.97 19.93 -3.02
C SER A 7 4.11 18.48 -2.58
N SER A 8 3.96 18.21 -1.29
CA SER A 8 3.65 16.86 -0.84
C SER A 8 2.29 16.53 -1.47
N SER A 9 2.30 15.73 -2.53
CA SER A 9 1.06 15.23 -3.11
C SER A 9 0.31 14.49 -1.99
N ASP A 10 -0.81 15.04 -1.59
CA ASP A 10 -1.64 14.44 -0.55
C ASP A 10 -2.26 13.17 -1.14
N LEU A 11 -1.75 12.02 -0.72
CA LEU A 11 -2.22 10.71 -1.18
C LEU A 11 -3.64 10.39 -0.70
N SER A 12 -4.21 11.18 0.23
CA SER A 12 -5.59 10.99 0.67
C SER A 12 -6.61 11.20 -0.45
N LYS A 13 -6.23 11.99 -1.48
CA LYS A 13 -7.06 12.20 -2.68
C LYS A 13 -7.01 11.05 -3.68
N ALA A 14 -6.03 10.16 -3.55
CA ALA A 14 -5.92 9.03 -4.47
C ALA A 14 -7.12 8.08 -4.28
N GLU A 15 -7.60 7.56 -5.40
CA GLU A 15 -8.67 6.56 -5.42
C GLU A 15 -8.15 5.22 -5.96
N PRO A 16 -8.78 4.09 -5.59
CA PRO A 16 -8.45 2.79 -6.16
C PRO A 16 -8.48 2.82 -7.70
N THR A 17 -7.38 2.46 -8.32
CA THR A 17 -7.25 2.36 -9.77
C THR A 17 -8.00 1.13 -10.30
N LEU A 18 -8.12 1.02 -11.64
CA LEU A 18 -8.68 -0.15 -12.28
C LEU A 18 -8.01 -1.45 -11.80
N THR A 19 -6.67 -1.46 -11.68
CA THR A 19 -5.93 -2.63 -11.16
C THR A 19 -6.40 -3.04 -9.77
N HIS A 20 -6.62 -2.09 -8.84
CA HIS A 20 -7.13 -2.40 -7.49
C HIS A 20 -8.51 -3.04 -7.55
N MET A 21 -9.37 -2.50 -8.39
CA MET A 21 -10.74 -3.00 -8.55
C MET A 21 -10.78 -4.38 -9.22
N CYS A 22 -9.92 -4.62 -10.22
CA CYS A 22 -9.76 -5.95 -10.83
C CYS A 22 -9.27 -6.99 -9.81
N ILE A 23 -8.27 -6.64 -8.99
CA ILE A 23 -7.77 -7.54 -7.93
C ILE A 23 -8.88 -7.87 -6.94
N ARG A 24 -9.70 -6.89 -6.52
CA ARG A 24 -10.87 -7.13 -5.67
C ARG A 24 -11.86 -8.08 -6.35
N MET A 25 -12.16 -7.88 -7.64
CA MET A 25 -13.06 -8.76 -8.40
C MET A 25 -12.52 -10.18 -8.45
N LEU A 26 -11.26 -10.37 -8.83
CA LEU A 26 -10.61 -11.68 -8.88
C LEU A 26 -10.59 -12.37 -7.52
N HIS A 27 -10.46 -11.61 -6.42
CA HIS A 27 -10.58 -12.15 -5.08
C HIS A 27 -12.02 -12.62 -4.78
N LYS A 28 -13.03 -11.83 -5.14
CA LYS A 28 -14.45 -12.18 -5.00
C LYS A 28 -14.77 -13.50 -5.74
N GLU A 29 -14.21 -13.66 -6.94
CA GLU A 29 -14.35 -14.86 -7.77
C GLU A 29 -13.40 -16.01 -7.35
N LYS A 30 -12.70 -15.87 -6.20
CA LYS A 30 -11.80 -16.88 -5.62
C LYS A 30 -10.60 -17.26 -6.50
N MET A 31 -10.24 -16.44 -7.47
CA MET A 31 -9.06 -16.60 -8.32
C MET A 31 -7.81 -16.02 -7.65
N VAL A 32 -7.96 -14.96 -6.85
CA VAL A 32 -6.92 -14.39 -6.01
C VAL A 32 -7.24 -14.68 -4.55
N ASN A 33 -6.33 -15.34 -3.84
CA ASN A 33 -6.53 -15.70 -2.44
C ASN A 33 -5.97 -14.67 -1.47
N HIS A 34 -4.89 -13.98 -1.86
CA HIS A 34 -4.20 -13.04 -0.97
C HIS A 34 -3.43 -11.98 -1.76
N VAL A 35 -3.37 -10.79 -1.23
CA VAL A 35 -2.61 -9.67 -1.78
C VAL A 35 -1.51 -9.25 -0.81
N VAL A 36 -0.29 -9.12 -1.33
CA VAL A 36 0.87 -8.63 -0.58
C VAL A 36 1.28 -7.29 -1.17
N SER A 37 1.03 -6.21 -0.44
CA SER A 37 1.34 -4.84 -0.87
C SER A 37 2.54 -4.26 -0.14
N GLN A 38 3.33 -3.47 -0.84
CA GLN A 38 4.37 -2.60 -0.28
C GLN A 38 3.92 -1.14 -0.16
N ASN A 39 2.76 -0.81 -0.72
CA ASN A 39 2.20 0.54 -0.65
C ASN A 39 1.57 0.77 0.73
N CYS A 40 1.62 2.01 1.18
CA CYS A 40 1.00 2.44 2.44
C CYS A 40 -0.20 3.37 2.19
N ASP A 41 -0.64 3.50 0.94
CA ASP A 41 -1.72 4.38 0.48
C ASP A 41 -3.14 3.90 0.82
N GLY A 42 -3.29 2.69 1.35
CA GLY A 42 -4.57 2.12 1.73
C GLY A 42 -5.52 1.76 0.58
N LEU A 43 -5.09 1.89 -0.69
CA LEU A 43 -5.98 1.74 -1.83
C LEU A 43 -6.54 0.31 -1.99
N HIS A 44 -5.81 -0.72 -1.60
CA HIS A 44 -6.34 -2.08 -1.57
C HIS A 44 -7.48 -2.25 -0.55
N MET A 45 -7.35 -1.68 0.64
CA MET A 45 -8.42 -1.68 1.63
C MET A 45 -9.62 -0.90 1.11
N ARG A 46 -9.40 0.28 0.53
CA ARG A 46 -10.42 1.17 -0.02
C ARG A 46 -11.11 0.59 -1.26
N SER A 47 -10.46 -0.28 -2.01
CA SER A 47 -11.13 -1.02 -3.11
C SER A 47 -12.14 -2.06 -2.61
N GLY A 48 -12.18 -2.35 -1.31
CA GLY A 48 -13.05 -3.36 -0.72
C GLY A 48 -12.43 -4.76 -0.65
N LEU A 49 -11.11 -4.87 -0.77
CA LEU A 49 -10.41 -6.12 -0.50
C LEU A 49 -10.47 -6.44 1.00
N PRO A 50 -10.91 -7.64 1.42
CA PRO A 50 -11.01 -7.99 2.83
C PRO A 50 -9.66 -7.94 3.55
N ARG A 51 -9.66 -7.46 4.79
CA ARG A 51 -8.45 -7.29 5.61
C ARG A 51 -7.66 -8.59 5.81
N ASN A 52 -8.34 -9.72 5.95
CA ASN A 52 -7.72 -11.04 6.10
C ASN A 52 -7.05 -11.56 4.80
N ALA A 53 -7.41 -11.01 3.64
CA ALA A 53 -6.82 -11.31 2.35
C ALA A 53 -5.72 -10.30 1.94
N LEU A 54 -5.32 -9.41 2.85
CA LEU A 54 -4.37 -8.32 2.57
C LEU A 54 -3.22 -8.33 3.58
N SER A 55 -2.01 -8.15 3.07
CA SER A 55 -0.79 -7.88 3.85
C SER A 55 -0.17 -6.58 3.38
N GLU A 56 -0.22 -5.55 4.21
CA GLU A 56 0.37 -4.23 3.93
C GLU A 56 1.73 -4.15 4.65
N LEU A 57 2.76 -4.73 4.02
CA LEU A 57 4.06 -4.99 4.64
C LEU A 57 4.81 -3.75 5.13
N HIS A 58 4.46 -2.58 4.62
CA HIS A 58 5.02 -1.29 5.05
C HIS A 58 4.03 -0.44 5.84
N GLY A 59 2.91 -1.03 6.25
CA GLY A 59 1.85 -0.33 6.97
C GLY A 59 0.84 0.37 6.07
N ASN A 60 -0.04 1.14 6.70
CA ASN A 60 -1.11 1.87 6.04
C ASN A 60 -1.26 3.26 6.69
N MET A 61 -1.24 4.32 5.88
CA MET A 61 -1.27 5.70 6.36
C MET A 61 -2.60 6.12 7.00
N PHE A 62 -3.65 5.31 6.84
CA PHE A 62 -4.96 5.55 7.46
C PHE A 62 -5.16 4.75 8.75
N ILE A 63 -4.17 3.98 9.19
CA ILE A 63 -4.29 3.10 10.36
C ILE A 63 -3.28 3.50 11.44
N GLU A 64 -3.80 3.85 12.59
CA GLU A 64 -3.03 3.93 13.83
C GLU A 64 -3.47 2.83 14.79
N VAL A 65 -2.57 2.41 15.67
CA VAL A 65 -2.80 1.27 16.56
C VAL A 65 -2.50 1.61 18.02
N CYS A 66 -3.28 0.99 18.92
CA CYS A 66 -2.98 0.95 20.34
C CYS A 66 -2.31 -0.38 20.69
N THR A 67 -1.03 -0.32 21.02
CA THR A 67 -0.26 -1.50 21.45
C THR A 67 -0.42 -1.83 22.94
N SER A 68 -1.07 -0.95 23.72
CA SER A 68 -1.38 -1.19 25.13
C SER A 68 -2.63 -2.05 25.31
N CYS A 69 -3.49 -2.13 24.29
CA CYS A 69 -4.63 -3.04 24.29
C CYS A 69 -4.20 -4.47 23.94
N SER A 70 -4.89 -5.47 24.50
CA SER A 70 -4.71 -6.88 24.15
C SER A 70 -6.09 -7.48 23.81
N PRO A 71 -6.33 -7.87 22.55
CA PRO A 71 -5.44 -7.74 21.39
C PRO A 71 -5.15 -6.28 21.00
N VAL A 72 -4.10 -6.05 20.22
CA VAL A 72 -3.76 -4.74 19.62
C VAL A 72 -4.98 -4.19 18.91
N ARG A 73 -5.33 -2.94 19.21
CA ARG A 73 -6.52 -2.30 18.64
C ARG A 73 -6.11 -1.41 17.48
N GLU A 74 -6.72 -1.62 16.33
CA GLU A 74 -6.60 -0.72 15.18
C GLU A 74 -7.66 0.40 15.26
N CYS A 75 -7.25 1.60 14.86
CA CYS A 75 -8.11 2.76 14.64
C CYS A 75 -7.91 3.23 13.21
N ILE A 76 -8.91 3.06 12.37
CA ILE A 76 -8.87 3.51 10.97
C ILE A 76 -9.36 4.96 10.95
N ARG A 77 -8.64 5.82 10.25
CA ARG A 77 -8.95 7.26 10.13
C ARG A 77 -9.25 7.63 8.68
N LEU A 78 -10.03 8.69 8.51
CA LEU A 78 -10.34 9.24 7.19
C LEU A 78 -9.26 10.22 6.68
N PHE A 79 -8.12 10.28 7.34
CA PHE A 79 -7.00 11.17 7.00
C PHE A 79 -5.66 10.46 7.24
N ASP A 80 -4.60 11.00 6.67
CA ASP A 80 -3.24 10.53 6.88
C ASP A 80 -2.79 10.76 8.33
N VAL A 81 -2.58 9.66 9.07
CA VAL A 81 -2.16 9.69 10.48
C VAL A 81 -0.68 9.95 10.67
N THR A 82 0.09 9.97 9.59
CA THR A 82 1.58 10.01 9.63
C THR A 82 2.17 11.42 9.72
N GLU A 83 1.33 12.44 9.84
CA GLU A 83 1.73 13.85 9.84
C GLU A 83 2.83 14.18 10.86
N ARG A 84 2.76 13.56 12.05
CA ARG A 84 3.67 13.81 13.18
C ARG A 84 4.69 12.70 13.38
N THR A 85 4.68 11.69 12.52
CA THR A 85 5.55 10.51 12.63
C THR A 85 6.76 10.58 11.69
N SER A 86 7.76 9.80 11.97
CA SER A 86 8.99 9.69 11.18
C SER A 86 9.76 8.45 11.57
N LEU A 87 10.90 8.22 10.94
CA LEU A 87 11.81 7.12 11.27
C LEU A 87 12.07 7.06 12.80
N HIS A 88 11.73 5.93 13.40
CA HIS A 88 11.81 5.64 14.85
C HIS A 88 10.90 6.52 15.75
N ARG A 89 9.99 7.28 15.17
CA ARG A 89 9.02 8.11 15.89
C ARG A 89 7.63 7.86 15.36
N HIS A 90 6.94 6.91 15.96
CA HIS A 90 5.64 6.42 15.46
C HIS A 90 4.43 6.98 16.22
N GLY A 91 4.62 7.68 17.34
CA GLY A 91 3.52 8.28 18.11
C GLY A 91 2.77 9.33 17.30
N THR A 92 1.45 9.15 17.15
CA THR A 92 0.60 10.07 16.39
C THR A 92 0.14 11.28 17.21
N GLY A 93 0.39 11.26 18.51
CA GLY A 93 -0.07 12.27 19.45
C GLY A 93 -1.51 12.07 19.92
N ARG A 94 -2.21 11.05 19.41
CA ARG A 94 -3.57 10.69 19.80
C ARG A 94 -3.59 9.54 20.80
N ARG A 95 -4.74 9.35 21.46
CA ARG A 95 -4.90 8.32 22.49
C ARG A 95 -6.04 7.37 22.19
N CYS A 96 -5.89 6.14 22.62
CA CYS A 96 -6.90 5.11 22.49
C CYS A 96 -8.17 5.47 23.28
N SER A 97 -9.33 5.42 22.64
CA SER A 97 -10.62 5.68 23.30
C SER A 97 -10.99 4.63 24.34
N GLN A 98 -10.36 3.45 24.32
CA GLN A 98 -10.66 2.36 25.24
C GLN A 98 -9.77 2.35 26.49
N CYS A 99 -8.45 2.54 26.33
CA CYS A 99 -7.50 2.41 27.44
C CYS A 99 -6.69 3.69 27.69
N SER A 100 -6.92 4.76 26.92
CA SER A 100 -6.16 6.02 26.95
C SER A 100 -4.65 5.88 26.67
N GLY A 101 -4.19 4.69 26.23
CA GLY A 101 -2.81 4.47 25.79
C GLY A 101 -2.49 5.28 24.53
N GLU A 102 -1.23 5.59 24.32
CA GLU A 102 -0.78 6.34 23.15
C GLU A 102 -1.00 5.54 21.86
N LEU A 103 -1.47 6.21 20.82
CA LEU A 103 -1.61 5.62 19.49
C LEU A 103 -0.33 5.86 18.66
N ARG A 104 0.00 4.87 17.84
CA ARG A 104 1.12 4.95 16.90
C ARG A 104 0.69 4.61 15.49
N ASP A 105 1.39 5.14 14.49
CA ASP A 105 1.20 4.72 13.10
C ASP A 105 1.67 3.27 12.88
N THR A 106 1.40 2.77 11.69
CA THR A 106 1.75 1.41 11.27
C THR A 106 2.89 1.37 10.25
N ILE A 107 3.43 2.54 9.87
CA ILE A 107 4.42 2.67 8.80
C ILE A 107 5.74 1.99 9.19
N VAL A 108 6.32 1.31 8.22
CA VAL A 108 7.66 0.71 8.32
C VAL A 108 8.59 1.46 7.39
N HIS A 109 9.41 2.33 7.96
CA HIS A 109 10.40 3.11 7.20
C HIS A 109 11.60 2.26 6.76
N PHE A 110 12.38 2.76 5.80
CA PHE A 110 13.62 2.12 5.39
C PHE A 110 14.60 2.00 6.56
N GLY A 111 15.04 0.78 6.82
CA GLY A 111 15.95 0.48 7.94
C GLY A 111 15.22 -0.01 9.19
N GLU A 112 13.90 0.06 9.23
CA GLU A 112 13.09 -0.49 10.31
C GLU A 112 12.67 -1.92 10.05
N ARG A 113 12.30 -2.59 11.11
CA ARG A 113 11.64 -3.90 11.09
C ARG A 113 10.19 -3.73 11.55
N GLY A 114 9.25 -4.11 10.70
CA GLY A 114 7.84 -4.15 11.09
C GLY A 114 7.60 -5.21 12.18
N THR A 115 6.97 -4.81 13.27
CA THR A 115 6.69 -5.66 14.44
C THR A 115 5.21 -5.87 14.68
N LEU A 116 4.35 -5.11 14.02
CA LEU A 116 2.91 -5.22 14.17
C LEU A 116 2.38 -6.46 13.45
N GLU A 117 1.45 -7.16 14.08
CA GLU A 117 0.76 -8.28 13.44
C GLU A 117 -0.13 -7.77 12.30
N GLN A 118 -0.93 -6.75 12.57
CA GLN A 118 -1.76 -6.06 11.60
C GLN A 118 -1.33 -4.58 11.49
N PRO A 119 -1.40 -3.95 10.33
CA PRO A 119 -1.88 -4.43 9.02
C PRO A 119 -0.82 -5.22 8.23
N LEU A 120 0.39 -5.44 8.79
CA LEU A 120 1.50 -6.05 8.06
C LEU A 120 1.20 -7.49 7.63
N ASN A 121 0.54 -8.25 8.49
CA ASN A 121 0.05 -9.61 8.23
C ASN A 121 1.09 -10.51 7.51
N TRP A 122 2.34 -10.49 7.99
CA TRP A 122 3.43 -11.30 7.43
C TRP A 122 3.14 -12.79 7.43
N ARG A 123 2.42 -13.28 8.45
CA ARG A 123 2.02 -14.66 8.54
C ARG A 123 1.05 -15.02 7.40
N GLY A 124 0.02 -14.19 7.19
CA GLY A 124 -0.93 -14.38 6.09
C GLY A 124 -0.24 -14.36 4.73
N ALA A 125 0.73 -13.45 4.51
CA ALA A 125 1.53 -13.41 3.29
C ALA A 125 2.34 -14.69 3.07
N ALA A 126 3.02 -15.20 4.09
CA ALA A 126 3.81 -16.42 4.00
C ALA A 126 2.96 -17.67 3.76
N ASP A 127 1.86 -17.80 4.52
CA ASP A 127 0.91 -18.90 4.41
C ASP A 127 0.23 -18.93 3.03
N ALA A 128 -0.10 -17.76 2.48
CA ALA A 128 -0.66 -17.66 1.14
C ALA A 128 0.36 -18.02 0.06
N ALA A 129 1.59 -17.50 0.17
CA ALA A 129 2.67 -17.84 -0.76
C ALA A 129 2.97 -19.35 -0.76
N GLU A 130 2.91 -19.99 0.41
CA GLU A 130 3.14 -21.42 0.53
C GLU A 130 2.08 -22.26 -0.20
N ARG A 131 0.85 -21.80 -0.28
CA ARG A 131 -0.25 -22.49 -0.96
C ARG A 131 -0.47 -22.04 -2.41
N ALA A 132 0.26 -21.03 -2.86
CA ALA A 132 0.07 -20.47 -4.20
C ALA A 132 0.56 -21.42 -5.29
N ASP A 133 -0.20 -21.55 -6.37
CA ASP A 133 0.21 -22.14 -7.64
C ASP A 133 0.83 -21.08 -8.56
N VAL A 134 0.37 -19.85 -8.40
CA VAL A 134 0.78 -18.68 -9.19
C VAL A 134 1.05 -17.49 -8.28
N ILE A 135 2.12 -16.76 -8.57
CA ILE A 135 2.40 -15.44 -8.01
C ILE A 135 2.38 -14.44 -9.15
N LEU A 136 1.45 -13.49 -9.08
CA LEU A 136 1.37 -12.37 -10.01
C LEU A 136 1.92 -11.10 -9.35
N CYS A 137 2.98 -10.54 -9.92
CA CYS A 137 3.59 -9.29 -9.46
C CYS A 137 3.15 -8.14 -10.35
N LEU A 138 2.52 -7.12 -9.76
CA LEU A 138 1.98 -5.95 -10.47
C LEU A 138 2.66 -4.67 -9.97
N GLY A 139 3.30 -3.92 -10.86
CA GLY A 139 3.85 -2.59 -10.61
C GLY A 139 4.93 -2.51 -9.53
N SER A 140 5.57 -3.64 -9.18
CA SER A 140 6.59 -3.68 -8.15
C SER A 140 8.00 -3.83 -8.71
N SER A 141 8.94 -3.04 -8.19
CA SER A 141 10.36 -3.20 -8.53
C SER A 141 10.98 -4.47 -7.97
N LEU A 142 10.34 -5.15 -7.03
CA LEU A 142 10.78 -6.35 -6.32
C LEU A 142 12.15 -6.24 -5.63
N LYS A 143 12.77 -5.06 -5.60
CA LYS A 143 14.12 -4.84 -5.03
C LYS A 143 14.19 -5.14 -3.53
N VAL A 144 13.11 -4.87 -2.80
CA VAL A 144 12.98 -5.16 -1.37
C VAL A 144 12.50 -6.59 -1.18
N LEU A 145 11.39 -6.97 -1.79
CA LEU A 145 10.73 -8.27 -1.56
C LEU A 145 11.58 -9.48 -1.99
N LYS A 146 12.50 -9.31 -2.95
CA LYS A 146 13.37 -10.41 -3.38
C LYS A 146 14.13 -11.12 -2.24
N LYS A 147 14.33 -10.42 -1.11
CA LYS A 147 15.09 -10.92 0.04
C LYS A 147 14.27 -11.86 0.94
N TYR A 148 12.94 -11.83 0.85
CA TYR A 148 12.07 -12.59 1.72
C TYR A 148 11.73 -13.96 1.10
N ALA A 149 12.56 -14.96 1.41
CA ALA A 149 12.48 -16.29 0.83
C ALA A 149 11.09 -16.95 0.99
N CYS A 150 10.37 -16.65 2.08
CA CYS A 150 9.03 -17.17 2.34
C CYS A 150 8.00 -16.77 1.27
N LEU A 151 8.12 -15.56 0.70
CA LEU A 151 7.20 -15.09 -0.34
C LEU A 151 7.42 -15.77 -1.72
N TRP A 152 8.53 -16.49 -1.90
CA TRP A 152 8.94 -17.08 -3.18
C TRP A 152 9.07 -18.59 -3.13
N CYS A 153 8.72 -19.22 -2.01
CA CYS A 153 8.87 -20.65 -1.77
C CYS A 153 10.28 -21.18 -2.13
N MET A 154 11.33 -20.39 -1.79
CA MET A 154 12.72 -20.72 -2.15
C MET A 154 13.26 -21.97 -1.45
N ASN A 155 12.58 -22.43 -0.40
CA ASN A 155 12.82 -23.71 0.29
C ASN A 155 12.35 -24.93 -0.51
N ARG A 156 11.62 -24.73 -1.63
CA ARG A 156 11.13 -25.81 -2.50
C ARG A 156 12.05 -26.02 -3.70
N PRO A 157 12.13 -27.23 -4.25
CA PRO A 157 12.73 -27.48 -5.56
C PRO A 157 12.09 -26.58 -6.63
N ALA A 158 12.85 -26.14 -7.62
CA ALA A 158 12.37 -25.20 -8.65
C ALA A 158 11.08 -25.68 -9.35
N SER A 159 10.97 -26.99 -9.59
CA SER A 159 9.78 -27.61 -10.22
C SER A 159 8.51 -27.59 -9.37
N LYS A 160 8.63 -27.31 -8.06
CA LYS A 160 7.51 -27.25 -7.11
C LYS A 160 7.23 -25.83 -6.62
N ARG A 161 7.89 -24.82 -7.19
CA ARG A 161 7.63 -23.41 -6.88
C ARG A 161 6.43 -22.92 -7.66
N PRO A 162 5.69 -21.93 -7.12
CA PRO A 162 4.62 -21.26 -7.88
C PRO A 162 5.18 -20.65 -9.17
N LYS A 163 4.35 -20.65 -10.22
CA LYS A 163 4.68 -19.95 -11.47
C LYS A 163 4.68 -18.44 -11.21
N LEU A 164 5.71 -17.75 -11.67
CA LEU A 164 5.89 -16.33 -11.45
C LEU A 164 5.55 -15.56 -12.72
N TYR A 165 4.62 -14.62 -12.60
CA TYR A 165 4.23 -13.67 -13.65
C TYR A 165 4.54 -12.26 -13.17
N ILE A 166 5.16 -11.44 -14.00
CA ILE A 166 5.56 -10.08 -13.64
C ILE A 166 5.05 -9.09 -14.67
N VAL A 167 4.26 -8.12 -14.24
CA VAL A 167 3.86 -6.94 -15.01
C VAL A 167 4.54 -5.73 -14.38
N ASN A 168 5.49 -5.14 -15.08
CA ASN A 168 6.19 -3.95 -14.62
C ASN A 168 6.87 -3.24 -15.77
N LEU A 169 6.82 -1.91 -15.84
CA LEU A 169 7.44 -1.11 -16.89
C LEU A 169 8.96 -1.25 -16.93
N GLN A 170 9.58 -1.47 -15.77
CA GLN A 170 11.02 -1.57 -15.62
C GLN A 170 11.46 -3.01 -15.35
N TRP A 171 12.74 -3.27 -15.56
CA TRP A 171 13.38 -4.51 -15.14
C TRP A 171 13.27 -4.74 -13.61
N THR A 172 13.11 -6.02 -13.24
CA THR A 172 13.10 -6.45 -11.83
C THR A 172 14.13 -7.55 -11.58
N PRO A 173 14.65 -7.68 -10.35
CA PRO A 173 15.65 -8.72 -10.04
C PRO A 173 15.07 -10.15 -10.00
N LYS A 174 13.85 -10.35 -10.44
CA LYS A 174 13.17 -11.65 -10.56
C LYS A 174 12.75 -11.99 -11.99
N ASP A 175 13.06 -11.14 -12.96
CA ASP A 175 12.66 -11.33 -14.35
C ASP A 175 13.18 -12.67 -14.90
N ASP A 176 14.42 -13.06 -14.58
CA ASP A 176 15.03 -14.32 -15.01
C ASP A 176 14.33 -15.58 -14.43
N LEU A 177 13.52 -15.41 -13.40
CA LEU A 177 12.74 -16.49 -12.76
C LEU A 177 11.28 -16.49 -13.20
N ALA A 178 10.86 -15.48 -13.95
CA ALA A 178 9.48 -15.32 -14.36
C ALA A 178 9.12 -16.31 -15.48
N THR A 179 7.94 -16.92 -15.37
CA THR A 179 7.33 -17.69 -16.46
C THR A 179 6.98 -16.75 -17.62
N VAL A 180 6.45 -15.56 -17.28
CA VAL A 180 6.17 -14.49 -18.23
C VAL A 180 6.51 -13.15 -17.58
N LYS A 181 7.18 -12.28 -18.36
CA LYS A 181 7.41 -10.89 -18.00
C LYS A 181 6.75 -9.99 -19.06
N ILE A 182 5.88 -9.10 -18.60
CA ILE A 182 5.21 -8.10 -19.44
C ILE A 182 5.72 -6.71 -19.05
N ASN A 183 6.26 -6.00 -20.04
CA ASN A 183 6.66 -4.59 -19.91
C ASN A 183 5.46 -3.72 -20.31
N GLY A 184 4.55 -3.47 -19.36
CA GLY A 184 3.31 -2.75 -19.62
C GLY A 184 2.79 -2.09 -18.34
N LYS A 185 1.78 -1.23 -18.50
CA LYS A 185 1.02 -0.66 -17.39
C LYS A 185 0.12 -1.75 -16.79
N CYS A 186 -0.04 -1.72 -15.47
CA CYS A 186 -0.86 -2.71 -14.77
C CYS A 186 -2.33 -2.63 -15.22
N ASP A 187 -2.87 -1.43 -15.36
CA ASP A 187 -4.27 -1.24 -15.75
C ASP A 187 -4.53 -1.79 -17.16
N ASP A 188 -3.62 -1.60 -18.12
CA ASP A 188 -3.76 -2.15 -19.48
C ASP A 188 -3.80 -3.68 -19.47
N VAL A 189 -2.88 -4.31 -18.71
CA VAL A 189 -2.82 -5.78 -18.63
C VAL A 189 -4.02 -6.35 -17.87
N MET A 190 -4.45 -5.69 -16.81
CA MET A 190 -5.59 -6.14 -16.04
C MET A 190 -6.89 -5.96 -16.82
N SER A 191 -7.02 -4.92 -17.64
CA SER A 191 -8.15 -4.75 -18.55
C SER A 191 -8.29 -5.94 -19.50
N LEU A 192 -7.20 -6.28 -20.19
CA LEU A 192 -7.18 -7.44 -21.11
C LEU A 192 -7.46 -8.75 -20.38
N LEU A 193 -6.95 -8.91 -19.16
CA LEU A 193 -7.23 -10.10 -18.36
C LEU A 193 -8.72 -10.22 -18.00
N MET A 194 -9.37 -9.11 -17.65
CA MET A 194 -10.81 -9.12 -17.36
C MET A 194 -11.64 -9.45 -18.59
N GLU A 195 -11.25 -8.92 -19.76
CA GLU A 195 -11.88 -9.25 -21.05
C GLU A 195 -11.75 -10.75 -21.38
N GLU A 196 -10.55 -11.32 -21.25
CA GLU A 196 -10.32 -12.76 -21.50
C GLU A 196 -11.08 -13.68 -20.53
N LEU A 197 -11.36 -13.19 -19.32
CA LEU A 197 -12.14 -13.92 -18.32
C LEU A 197 -13.66 -13.69 -18.44
N ASP A 198 -14.11 -12.89 -19.42
CA ASP A 198 -15.50 -12.49 -19.60
C ASP A 198 -16.12 -11.83 -18.36
N PHE A 199 -15.32 -11.02 -17.66
CA PHE A 199 -15.76 -10.23 -16.52
C PHE A 199 -16.07 -8.80 -16.91
N GLN A 200 -17.16 -8.26 -16.36
CA GLN A 200 -17.42 -6.83 -16.47
C GLN A 200 -16.30 -6.02 -15.81
N MET A 201 -15.92 -4.91 -16.46
CA MET A 201 -14.89 -4.03 -15.95
C MET A 201 -15.35 -3.38 -14.62
N PRO A 202 -14.67 -3.66 -13.50
CA PRO A 202 -15.08 -3.10 -12.22
C PRO A 202 -14.71 -1.63 -12.11
N VAL A 203 -15.63 -0.82 -11.64
CA VAL A 203 -15.44 0.62 -11.42
C VAL A 203 -15.43 0.89 -9.93
N TYR A 204 -14.54 1.76 -9.48
CA TYR A 204 -14.57 2.26 -8.11
C TYR A 204 -15.75 3.22 -7.95
N ASN A 205 -16.51 3.01 -6.88
CA ASN A 205 -17.56 3.92 -6.45
C ASN A 205 -17.26 4.36 -5.02
N ARG A 206 -17.11 5.65 -4.83
CA ARG A 206 -16.77 6.24 -3.52
C ARG A 206 -17.83 5.96 -2.45
N ALA A 207 -19.11 5.83 -2.85
CA ALA A 207 -20.19 5.50 -1.93
C ALA A 207 -20.03 4.09 -1.30
N ASP A 208 -19.35 3.20 -2.00
CA ASP A 208 -19.09 1.82 -1.57
C ASP A 208 -17.70 1.66 -0.92
N ASP A 209 -16.94 2.76 -0.71
CA ASP A 209 -15.61 2.68 -0.10
C ASP A 209 -15.71 2.24 1.37
N PRO A 210 -15.14 1.10 1.73
CA PRO A 210 -15.24 0.57 3.09
C PRO A 210 -14.62 1.47 4.16
N ILE A 211 -13.77 2.42 3.78
CA ILE A 211 -13.12 3.30 4.75
C ILE A 211 -14.16 4.07 5.60
N PHE A 212 -15.30 4.41 5.01
CA PHE A 212 -16.36 5.15 5.72
C PHE A 212 -17.04 4.32 6.80
N THR A 213 -17.20 3.01 6.58
CA THR A 213 -17.80 2.10 7.56
C THR A 213 -16.79 1.58 8.58
N LEU A 214 -15.52 1.52 8.21
CA LEU A 214 -14.43 1.05 9.07
C LEU A 214 -13.83 2.17 9.93
N ALA A 215 -14.09 3.42 9.60
CA ALA A 215 -13.49 4.57 10.29
C ALA A 215 -13.87 4.61 11.76
N THR A 216 -12.88 4.80 12.60
CA THR A 216 -13.05 5.04 14.04
C THR A 216 -13.08 6.54 14.28
N PRO A 217 -14.11 7.11 14.94
CA PRO A 217 -14.16 8.53 15.22
C PRO A 217 -13.02 8.98 16.13
N LEU A 218 -12.60 10.23 15.98
CA LEU A 218 -11.70 10.89 16.92
C LEU A 218 -12.42 11.12 18.26
N ARG A 219 -11.65 11.23 19.32
CA ARG A 219 -12.15 11.74 20.59
C ARG A 219 -12.45 13.23 20.45
N PRO A 220 -13.42 13.79 21.21
CA PRO A 220 -13.77 15.20 21.07
C PRO A 220 -12.57 16.15 21.20
N GLU A 221 -11.62 15.84 22.10
CA GLU A 221 -10.41 16.62 22.35
C GLU A 221 -9.33 16.45 21.26
N GLU A 222 -9.53 15.57 20.28
CA GLU A 222 -8.58 15.26 19.21
C GLU A 222 -9.03 15.74 17.83
N VAL A 223 -10.17 16.43 17.73
CA VAL A 223 -10.72 16.91 16.46
C VAL A 223 -9.68 17.75 15.70
N ASP A 224 -8.94 18.62 16.42
CA ASP A 224 -7.88 19.46 15.85
C ASP A 224 -6.49 18.81 15.89
N SER A 225 -6.42 17.49 16.04
CA SER A 225 -5.14 16.77 16.16
C SER A 225 -4.41 16.54 14.83
N HIS A 226 -5.00 16.94 13.71
CA HIS A 226 -4.41 16.81 12.37
C HIS A 226 -4.73 18.03 11.50
N THR A 227 -3.87 18.29 10.51
CA THR A 227 -4.07 19.30 9.46
C THR A 227 -4.28 18.66 8.08
N ARG A 228 -4.22 17.32 8.01
CA ARG A 228 -4.41 16.58 6.76
C ARG A 228 -5.86 16.61 6.32
N GLU A 229 -6.05 16.65 5.02
CA GLU A 229 -7.38 16.58 4.41
C GLU A 229 -8.10 15.29 4.76
N VAL A 230 -9.36 15.40 5.09
CA VAL A 230 -10.23 14.27 5.42
C VAL A 230 -10.86 13.74 4.13
N ILE A 231 -10.87 12.42 3.96
CA ILE A 231 -11.63 11.79 2.88
C ILE A 231 -13.12 12.01 3.19
N ALA A 232 -13.76 12.90 2.42
CA ALA A 232 -15.17 13.19 2.62
C ALA A 232 -16.06 12.07 2.08
N PRO A 233 -17.17 11.72 2.74
CA PRO A 233 -18.21 10.86 2.17
C PRO A 233 -18.85 11.49 0.93
N PRO A 234 -19.45 10.68 0.02
CA PRO A 234 -19.97 11.18 -1.24
C PRO A 234 -21.11 12.19 -1.10
N ASP A 235 -21.88 12.14 0.00
CA ASP A 235 -23.05 12.99 0.24
C ASP A 235 -22.77 14.20 1.16
N GLY A 236 -21.50 14.51 1.39
CA GLY A 236 -21.11 15.67 2.19
C GLY A 236 -21.18 16.95 1.37
N GLU A 237 -22.32 17.62 1.35
CA GLU A 237 -22.38 19.04 0.98
C GLU A 237 -21.58 19.87 2.00
N HIS A 238 -20.26 19.93 1.80
CA HIS A 238 -19.49 21.05 2.29
C HIS A 238 -19.19 21.96 1.11
N GLU A 239 -19.89 23.08 1.07
CA GLU A 239 -19.57 24.22 0.21
C GLU A 239 -18.08 24.57 0.38
N PHE A 240 -17.26 24.10 -0.56
CA PHE A 240 -15.96 24.71 -0.82
C PHE A 240 -16.03 25.40 -2.17
N SER A 241 -15.90 26.73 -2.12
CA SER A 241 -15.83 27.62 -3.26
C SER A 241 -14.89 27.07 -4.33
N ALA A 242 -15.46 26.78 -5.49
CA ALA A 242 -14.73 26.43 -6.69
C ALA A 242 -13.92 27.63 -7.18
N ASP A 243 -12.62 27.46 -7.32
CA ASP A 243 -11.81 28.29 -8.21
C ASP A 243 -11.78 27.60 -9.59
N PRO A 244 -12.35 28.20 -10.64
CA PRO A 244 -12.40 27.59 -11.96
C PRO A 244 -11.16 28.00 -12.76
N GLY A 245 -10.15 27.16 -12.86
CA GLY A 245 -9.07 27.41 -13.80
C GLY A 245 -7.78 26.65 -13.58
N GLY A 246 -7.75 25.39 -13.91
CA GLY A 246 -6.51 24.62 -14.00
C GLY A 246 -6.63 23.51 -15.04
N GLN A 247 -5.97 23.67 -16.17
CA GLN A 247 -5.83 22.63 -17.18
C GLN A 247 -5.12 21.42 -16.56
N VAL A 248 -5.72 20.24 -16.72
CA VAL A 248 -5.15 18.97 -16.30
C VAL A 248 -4.08 18.59 -17.33
N GLU A 249 -2.82 18.85 -17.04
CA GLU A 249 -1.71 18.21 -17.72
C GLU A 249 -1.52 16.79 -17.19
N ASP A 250 -1.52 15.84 -18.09
CA ASP A 250 -1.32 14.40 -17.88
C ASP A 250 0.14 14.14 -17.44
N THR A 251 0.44 14.40 -16.17
CA THR A 251 1.74 14.09 -15.59
C THR A 251 1.72 12.69 -15.03
N ALA A 252 2.32 11.77 -15.77
CA ALA A 252 2.65 10.42 -15.34
C ALA A 252 3.23 10.43 -13.92
N LEU A 253 2.46 9.89 -12.95
CA LEU A 253 2.86 9.71 -11.57
C LEU A 253 4.06 8.77 -11.50
N GLN A 254 5.25 9.35 -11.48
CA GLN A 254 6.49 8.61 -11.27
C GLN A 254 6.63 8.29 -9.78
N GLY A 255 6.49 7.02 -9.50
CA GLY A 255 6.94 6.26 -8.34
C GLY A 255 7.01 6.99 -7.00
N GLY A 256 6.07 6.62 -6.16
CA GLY A 256 5.91 7.06 -4.80
C GLY A 256 7.17 7.18 -3.94
N TRP A 257 6.96 7.56 -2.75
CA TRP A 257 7.80 7.89 -1.60
C TRP A 257 9.11 7.09 -1.44
N PHE A 258 9.25 5.95 -2.09
CA PHE A 258 10.38 5.02 -2.04
C PHE A 258 11.44 5.20 -3.14
N GLY A 259 11.37 6.24 -3.96
CA GLY A 259 12.25 6.44 -5.13
C GLY A 259 13.62 7.05 -4.88
N ARG A 260 14.00 7.44 -3.65
CA ARG A 260 15.34 7.98 -3.38
C ARG A 260 16.33 6.84 -3.16
N GLY A 261 17.13 6.58 -4.19
CA GLY A 261 18.21 5.62 -4.16
C GLY A 261 19.23 5.92 -3.06
N TYR A 262 19.57 4.89 -2.33
CA TYR A 262 20.65 4.88 -1.36
C TYR A 262 21.99 5.01 -2.11
N ASN A 263 22.54 6.22 -2.20
CA ASN A 263 23.91 6.45 -2.63
C ASN A 263 24.85 5.98 -1.53
N LYS A 264 25.34 4.75 -1.61
CA LYS A 264 26.50 4.32 -0.82
C LYS A 264 27.69 5.17 -1.24
N GLY A 265 28.07 6.11 -0.39
CA GLY A 265 29.31 6.86 -0.54
C GLY A 265 30.48 5.89 -0.68
N ARG A 266 31.16 5.95 -1.82
CA ARG A 266 32.44 5.25 -2.06
C ARG A 266 33.47 5.77 -1.06
N LYS A 267 33.83 4.99 -0.04
CA LYS A 267 35.01 5.26 0.78
C LYS A 267 36.23 5.19 -0.12
N LYS A 268 36.86 6.33 -0.39
CA LYS A 268 38.22 6.42 -1.00
C LYS A 268 39.18 5.73 -0.06
N LYS A 269 39.79 4.63 -0.47
CA LYS A 269 40.97 4.09 0.17
C LYS A 269 42.10 5.11 0.00
N LYS A 270 42.62 5.68 1.10
CA LYS A 270 43.91 6.37 1.14
C LYS A 270 44.99 5.34 0.86
N LYS A 271 45.78 5.53 -0.19
CA LYS A 271 47.09 4.86 -0.36
C LYS A 271 48.04 5.47 0.71
N ALA A 272 48.63 4.60 1.52
CA ALA A 272 49.82 4.96 2.31
C ALA A 272 51.02 4.93 1.38
N THR A 273 51.79 5.97 1.43
CA THR A 273 53.20 6.06 1.00
C THR A 273 54.06 5.43 2.03
#